data_e17ee378ab9d27a75cbfc1f9e5f5407f
#
_entry.id   e17ee378ab9d27a75cbfc1f9e5f5407f
#
_cell.length_a   1.000
_cell.length_b   1.000
_cell.length_c   1.000
_cell.angle_alpha   90.00
_cell.angle_beta   90.00
_cell.angle_gamma   90.00
#
_symmetry.space_group_name_H-M   'P 1'
#
loop_
_entity.id
_entity.type
_entity.pdbx_description
1 polymer ?
#
loop_
_entity_poly.entity_id
_entity_poly.type
_entity_poly.pdbx_seq_one_letter_code
_entity_poly.pdbx_strand_id
1 'polypeptide(L)'
;LTRALEIYIAEFVGGIIVSKRSTDIENLNPDHVLSFNYSDTYEKIYGKEKKIKYDYIHGKANINKNVKTSNLVLGIDEYLNDERKDSELEFLVFKKFYQRVYKSTDNDYLNWIDRISDEYANYIENKNNMLESYRNSHNSVMKHIYLVSAKEKIPKHNLYIFGHSLDITDRDVLRLFI
;
A
#
# COMPACT_ATOMS: atom_id res chain seq x y z
N LEU A 1 11.49 -12.63 -21.47
CA LEU A 1 11.60 -13.03 -20.07
C LEU A 1 10.32 -12.68 -19.30
N THR A 2 9.88 -11.42 -19.27
CA THR A 2 8.68 -10.95 -18.52
C THR A 2 7.44 -11.76 -18.84
N ARG A 3 7.16 -12.00 -20.13
CA ARG A 3 5.96 -12.76 -20.54
C ARG A 3 6.02 -14.24 -20.08
N ALA A 4 7.18 -14.87 -20.14
CA ALA A 4 7.32 -16.24 -19.66
C ALA A 4 7.05 -16.34 -18.15
N LEU A 5 7.57 -15.38 -17.37
CA LEU A 5 7.29 -15.29 -15.94
C LEU A 5 5.81 -15.03 -15.67
N GLU A 6 5.18 -14.14 -16.44
CA GLU A 6 3.75 -13.83 -16.30
C GLU A 6 2.87 -15.07 -16.51
N ILE A 7 3.13 -15.83 -17.58
CA ILE A 7 2.44 -17.08 -17.85
C ILE A 7 2.65 -18.09 -16.72
N TYR A 8 3.91 -18.26 -16.29
CA TYR A 8 4.25 -19.16 -15.19
C TYR A 8 3.48 -18.81 -13.91
N ILE A 9 3.46 -17.53 -13.52
CA ILE A 9 2.75 -17.09 -12.32
C ILE A 9 1.24 -17.28 -12.49
N ALA A 10 0.68 -16.88 -13.63
CA ALA A 10 -0.76 -16.95 -13.85
C ALA A 10 -1.29 -18.39 -13.88
N GLU A 11 -0.58 -19.31 -14.54
CA GLU A 11 -1.02 -20.68 -14.73
C GLU A 11 -0.56 -21.63 -13.61
N PHE A 12 0.75 -21.64 -13.31
CA PHE A 12 1.26 -22.58 -12.33
C PHE A 12 1.05 -22.12 -10.91
N VAL A 13 1.46 -20.89 -10.55
CA VAL A 13 1.27 -20.38 -9.20
C VAL A 13 -0.23 -20.14 -8.93
N GLY A 14 -0.94 -19.56 -9.90
CA GLY A 14 -2.38 -19.32 -9.81
C GLY A 14 -3.23 -20.59 -9.77
N GLY A 15 -2.71 -21.70 -10.27
CA GLY A 15 -3.37 -23.02 -10.27
C GLY A 15 -3.09 -23.87 -9.02
N ILE A 16 -2.24 -23.41 -8.09
CA ILE A 16 -1.94 -24.17 -6.86
C ILE A 16 -3.18 -24.32 -6.01
N ILE A 17 -3.54 -25.56 -5.68
CA ILE A 17 -4.60 -25.88 -4.76
C ILE A 17 -4.06 -25.77 -3.33
N VAL A 18 -4.67 -24.90 -2.54
CA VAL A 18 -4.29 -24.68 -1.14
C VAL A 18 -4.98 -25.69 -0.24
N SER A 19 -4.22 -26.54 0.41
CA SER A 19 -4.72 -27.56 1.33
C SER A 19 -4.94 -27.05 2.75
N LYS A 20 -4.22 -25.98 3.16
CA LYS A 20 -4.34 -25.41 4.49
C LYS A 20 -4.17 -23.89 4.43
N ARG A 21 -5.01 -23.18 5.18
CA ARG A 21 -4.92 -21.72 5.35
C ARG A 21 -4.28 -21.38 6.71
N SER A 22 -3.61 -20.23 6.78
CA SER A 22 -3.18 -19.69 8.06
C SER A 22 -4.35 -19.01 8.76
N THR A 23 -4.68 -19.46 9.97
CA THR A 23 -5.74 -18.85 10.78
C THR A 23 -5.45 -17.41 11.14
N ASP A 24 -4.18 -17.07 11.35
CA ASP A 24 -3.79 -15.70 11.70
C ASP A 24 -4.08 -14.73 10.55
N ILE A 25 -3.82 -15.15 9.31
CA ILE A 25 -4.12 -14.34 8.12
C ILE A 25 -5.63 -14.35 7.82
N GLU A 26 -6.30 -15.47 8.00
CA GLU A 26 -7.74 -15.60 7.74
C GLU A 26 -8.58 -14.70 8.65
N ASN A 27 -8.15 -14.54 9.91
CA ASN A 27 -8.80 -13.69 10.91
C ASN A 27 -8.55 -12.18 10.69
N LEU A 28 -7.59 -11.80 9.85
CA LEU A 28 -7.43 -10.41 9.46
C LEU A 28 -8.58 -9.98 8.56
N ASN A 29 -9.07 -8.79 8.79
CA ASN A 29 -10.10 -8.19 7.96
C ASN A 29 -9.63 -6.80 7.49
N PRO A 30 -8.64 -6.74 6.59
CA PRO A 30 -8.12 -5.48 6.09
C PRO A 30 -9.12 -4.82 5.14
N ASP A 31 -9.19 -3.50 5.15
CA ASP A 31 -9.91 -2.72 4.13
C ASP A 31 -9.13 -2.63 2.83
N HIS A 32 -7.79 -2.66 2.93
CA HIS A 32 -6.86 -2.48 1.83
C HIS A 32 -5.72 -3.49 1.90
N VAL A 33 -5.30 -3.97 0.74
CA VAL A 33 -4.15 -4.87 0.58
C VAL A 33 -3.23 -4.33 -0.52
N LEU A 34 -2.03 -3.91 -0.13
CA LEU A 34 -0.96 -3.59 -1.06
C LEU A 34 -0.09 -4.82 -1.28
N SER A 35 -0.03 -5.30 -2.52
CA SER A 35 0.73 -6.48 -2.90
C SER A 35 2.00 -6.11 -3.67
N PHE A 36 3.14 -6.59 -3.18
CA PHE A 36 4.42 -6.57 -3.88
C PHE A 36 4.64 -7.82 -4.73
N ASN A 37 3.72 -8.80 -4.65
CA ASN A 37 3.76 -10.02 -5.43
C ASN A 37 2.99 -9.86 -6.73
N TYR A 38 3.41 -10.58 -7.75
CA TYR A 38 2.74 -10.63 -9.04
C TYR A 38 1.50 -11.53 -9.06
N SER A 39 1.33 -12.36 -8.03
CA SER A 39 0.19 -13.28 -7.91
C SER A 39 -0.92 -12.69 -7.06
N ASP A 40 -2.16 -13.08 -7.37
CA ASP A 40 -3.36 -12.75 -6.60
C ASP A 40 -3.66 -13.78 -5.50
N THR A 41 -2.63 -14.41 -4.97
CA THR A 41 -2.76 -15.49 -3.98
C THR A 41 -3.55 -15.07 -2.76
N TYR A 42 -3.29 -13.89 -2.19
CA TYR A 42 -4.04 -13.40 -1.04
C TYR A 42 -5.53 -13.19 -1.38
N GLU A 43 -5.81 -12.54 -2.51
CA GLU A 43 -7.17 -12.28 -3.00
C GLU A 43 -7.96 -13.58 -3.17
N LYS A 44 -7.35 -14.60 -3.80
CA LYS A 44 -7.97 -15.91 -4.06
C LYS A 44 -8.20 -16.73 -2.80
N ILE A 45 -7.28 -16.69 -1.85
CA ILE A 45 -7.31 -17.58 -0.68
C ILE A 45 -8.06 -16.94 0.48
N TYR A 46 -7.82 -15.65 0.76
CA TYR A 46 -8.32 -14.97 1.95
C TYR A 46 -9.30 -13.82 1.66
N GLY A 47 -9.34 -13.36 0.41
CA GLY A 47 -10.14 -12.20 0.01
C GLY A 47 -11.55 -12.51 -0.44
N LYS A 48 -11.90 -13.78 -0.63
CA LYS A 48 -13.25 -14.18 -1.05
C LYS A 48 -14.29 -13.67 -0.04
N GLU A 49 -15.38 -13.10 -0.56
CA GLU A 49 -16.49 -12.58 0.23
C GLU A 49 -16.21 -11.31 1.04
N LYS A 50 -15.01 -10.76 0.97
CA LYS A 50 -14.64 -9.52 1.66
C LYS A 50 -14.59 -8.34 0.69
N LYS A 51 -15.04 -7.17 1.14
CA LYS A 51 -14.89 -5.91 0.39
C LYS A 51 -13.50 -5.33 0.62
N ILE A 52 -12.48 -5.94 0.03
CA ILE A 52 -11.10 -5.50 0.15
C ILE A 52 -10.71 -4.77 -1.14
N LYS A 53 -10.02 -3.65 -1.03
CA LYS A 53 -9.37 -2.99 -2.16
C LYS A 53 -7.95 -3.50 -2.31
N TYR A 54 -7.57 -3.85 -3.53
CA TYR A 54 -6.26 -4.39 -3.85
C TYR A 54 -5.49 -3.43 -4.72
N ASP A 55 -4.20 -3.30 -4.44
CA ASP A 55 -3.26 -2.61 -5.30
C ASP A 55 -2.02 -3.51 -5.49
N TYR A 56 -1.58 -3.67 -6.75
CA TYR A 56 -0.46 -4.53 -7.13
C TYR A 56 0.67 -3.65 -7.68
N ILE A 57 1.52 -3.18 -6.79
CA ILE A 57 2.55 -2.17 -7.11
C ILE A 57 3.52 -2.59 -8.21
N HIS A 58 3.78 -3.90 -8.35
CA HIS A 58 4.62 -4.44 -9.41
C HIS A 58 3.82 -5.07 -10.55
N GLY A 59 2.52 -4.79 -10.60
CA GLY A 59 1.59 -5.40 -11.56
C GLY A 59 1.11 -6.78 -11.13
N LYS A 60 0.02 -7.22 -11.73
CA LYS A 60 -0.64 -8.51 -11.50
C LYS A 60 -0.51 -9.38 -12.74
N ALA A 61 -0.03 -10.61 -12.58
CA ALA A 61 0.09 -11.56 -13.67
C ALA A 61 -1.28 -11.90 -14.26
N ASN A 62 -1.39 -11.83 -15.59
CA ASN A 62 -2.62 -12.08 -16.30
C ASN A 62 -2.36 -12.79 -17.62
N ILE A 63 -2.89 -13.99 -17.79
CA ILE A 63 -2.71 -14.82 -18.97
C ILE A 63 -3.24 -14.16 -20.26
N ASN A 64 -4.26 -13.31 -20.11
CA ASN A 64 -4.90 -12.64 -21.25
C ASN A 64 -4.10 -11.42 -21.77
N LYS A 65 -3.09 -10.95 -21.04
CA LYS A 65 -2.18 -9.89 -21.49
C LYS A 65 -1.15 -10.44 -22.46
N ASN A 66 -0.54 -9.56 -23.22
CA ASN A 66 0.60 -9.87 -24.12
C ASN A 66 1.83 -9.04 -23.72
N VAL A 67 2.94 -9.18 -24.45
CA VAL A 67 4.20 -8.47 -24.15
C VAL A 67 4.02 -6.95 -24.09
N LYS A 68 3.11 -6.38 -24.90
CA LYS A 68 2.88 -4.93 -24.96
C LYS A 68 1.94 -4.43 -23.86
N THR A 69 1.02 -5.30 -23.42
CA THR A 69 -0.01 -4.93 -22.43
C THR A 69 0.32 -5.44 -21.01
N SER A 70 1.39 -6.21 -20.84
CA SER A 70 1.86 -6.67 -19.55
C SER A 70 2.34 -5.48 -18.69
N ASN A 71 1.79 -5.35 -17.49
CA ASN A 71 2.22 -4.35 -16.52
C ASN A 71 3.15 -4.91 -15.44
N LEU A 72 3.70 -6.11 -15.63
CA LEU A 72 4.66 -6.67 -14.68
C LEU A 72 5.96 -5.86 -14.66
N VAL A 73 6.34 -5.41 -13.48
CA VAL A 73 7.57 -4.68 -13.20
C VAL A 73 8.65 -5.66 -12.79
N LEU A 74 9.59 -5.92 -13.68
CA LEU A 74 10.79 -6.72 -13.41
C LEU A 74 11.99 -5.78 -13.38
N GLY A 75 12.11 -5.05 -12.29
CA GLY A 75 13.17 -4.05 -12.14
C GLY A 75 14.18 -4.44 -11.09
N ILE A 76 15.29 -3.77 -11.18
CA ILE A 76 16.32 -3.71 -10.14
C ILE A 76 16.19 -2.38 -9.39
N ASP A 77 16.76 -2.33 -8.21
CA ASP A 77 16.90 -1.07 -7.49
C ASP A 77 18.11 -0.28 -8.01
N GLU A 78 18.29 0.90 -7.45
CA GLU A 78 19.49 1.70 -7.66
C GLU A 78 20.70 1.03 -7.01
N TYR A 79 21.60 0.50 -7.82
CA TYR A 79 22.85 -0.10 -7.38
C TYR A 79 24.07 0.76 -7.71
N LEU A 80 23.86 1.84 -8.48
CA LEU A 80 24.90 2.81 -8.79
C LEU A 80 25.07 3.78 -7.62
N ASN A 81 26.31 4.20 -7.37
CA ASN A 81 26.59 5.26 -6.41
C ASN A 81 26.03 6.60 -6.87
N ASP A 82 25.98 7.57 -5.96
CA ASP A 82 25.35 8.87 -6.21
C ASP A 82 25.95 9.66 -7.40
N GLU A 83 27.23 9.43 -7.70
CA GLU A 83 27.90 10.11 -8.82
C GLU A 83 27.52 9.51 -10.19
N ARG A 84 27.21 8.22 -10.22
CA ARG A 84 26.95 7.49 -11.47
C ARG A 84 25.46 7.34 -11.79
N LYS A 85 24.59 7.32 -10.79
CA LYS A 85 23.15 7.08 -10.98
C LYS A 85 22.47 8.11 -11.89
N ASP A 86 22.98 9.36 -11.89
CA ASP A 86 22.41 10.47 -12.66
C ASP A 86 23.01 10.58 -14.07
N SER A 87 24.18 9.98 -14.30
CA SER A 87 24.89 10.02 -15.57
C SER A 87 24.69 8.77 -16.43
N GLU A 88 24.48 7.59 -15.83
CA GLU A 88 24.33 6.33 -16.56
C GLU A 88 22.86 6.01 -16.83
N LEU A 89 22.32 6.55 -17.91
CA LEU A 89 20.92 6.38 -18.30
C LEU A 89 20.60 4.99 -18.88
N GLU A 90 21.61 4.20 -19.25
CA GLU A 90 21.44 2.88 -19.87
C GLU A 90 20.65 1.91 -18.99
N PHE A 91 20.75 2.07 -17.68
CA PHE A 91 20.05 1.22 -16.71
C PHE A 91 18.67 1.76 -16.30
N LEU A 92 18.27 2.93 -16.77
CA LEU A 92 17.01 3.55 -16.39
C LEU A 92 15.81 2.63 -16.64
N VAL A 93 15.80 1.96 -17.77
CA VAL A 93 14.71 1.05 -18.16
C VAL A 93 14.59 -0.19 -17.27
N PHE A 94 15.62 -0.51 -16.49
CA PHE A 94 15.62 -1.62 -15.54
C PHE A 94 15.24 -1.21 -14.13
N LYS A 95 15.14 0.08 -13.83
CA LYS A 95 14.75 0.57 -12.50
C LYS A 95 13.27 0.31 -12.25
N LYS A 96 12.95 -0.25 -11.08
CA LYS A 96 11.57 -0.55 -10.67
C LYS A 96 10.68 0.70 -10.75
N PHE A 97 11.13 1.82 -10.20
CA PHE A 97 10.38 3.07 -10.23
C PHE A 97 10.04 3.51 -11.65
N TYR A 98 11.03 3.54 -12.55
CA TYR A 98 10.80 3.88 -13.95
C TYR A 98 9.80 2.94 -14.62
N GLN A 99 9.95 1.64 -14.39
CA GLN A 99 9.03 0.66 -14.97
C GLN A 99 7.60 0.79 -14.45
N ARG A 100 7.41 1.12 -13.16
CA ARG A 100 6.08 1.38 -12.59
C ARG A 100 5.40 2.55 -13.30
N VAL A 101 6.12 3.66 -13.45
CA VAL A 101 5.61 4.85 -14.16
C VAL A 101 5.31 4.52 -15.63
N TYR A 102 6.26 3.91 -16.33
CA TYR A 102 6.13 3.60 -17.76
C TYR A 102 5.00 2.61 -18.06
N LYS A 103 4.81 1.61 -17.22
CA LYS A 103 3.79 0.57 -17.38
C LYS A 103 2.46 0.93 -16.70
N SER A 104 2.38 2.09 -16.07
CA SER A 104 1.19 2.55 -15.38
C SER A 104 0.64 1.47 -14.43
N THR A 105 1.51 0.97 -13.53
CA THR A 105 1.03 0.05 -12.48
C THR A 105 0.11 0.79 -11.54
N ASP A 106 -0.72 0.03 -10.83
CA ASP A 106 -1.65 0.59 -9.88
C ASP A 106 -0.91 1.44 -8.81
N ASN A 107 -1.53 2.53 -8.40
CA ASN A 107 -1.01 3.45 -7.40
C ASN A 107 -2.11 4.00 -6.49
N ASP A 108 -3.21 3.28 -6.37
CA ASP A 108 -4.34 3.62 -5.50
C ASP A 108 -3.94 3.69 -4.02
N TYR A 109 -2.87 3.01 -3.63
CA TYR A 109 -2.32 3.08 -2.29
C TYR A 109 -1.95 4.51 -1.86
N LEU A 110 -1.58 5.40 -2.78
CA LEU A 110 -1.33 6.81 -2.48
C LEU A 110 -2.60 7.50 -1.97
N ASN A 111 -3.74 7.25 -2.61
CA ASN A 111 -5.03 7.77 -2.15
C ASN A 111 -5.43 7.23 -0.77
N TRP A 112 -4.99 6.01 -0.42
CA TRP A 112 -5.25 5.44 0.92
C TRP A 112 -4.44 6.18 1.98
N ILE A 113 -3.16 6.47 1.69
CA ILE A 113 -2.27 7.20 2.58
C ILE A 113 -2.77 8.63 2.78
N ASP A 114 -3.12 9.32 1.68
CA ASP A 114 -3.64 10.69 1.73
C ASP A 114 -4.89 10.75 2.62
N ARG A 115 -5.82 9.81 2.45
CA ARG A 115 -7.02 9.76 3.29
C ARG A 115 -6.70 9.55 4.77
N ILE A 116 -5.77 8.66 5.11
CA ILE A 116 -5.34 8.43 6.50
C ILE A 116 -4.70 9.71 7.07
N SER A 117 -3.88 10.39 6.27
CA SER A 117 -3.24 11.65 6.64
C SER A 117 -4.28 12.75 6.88
N ASP A 118 -5.26 12.86 6.00
CA ASP A 118 -6.36 13.83 6.12
C ASP A 118 -7.23 13.56 7.36
N GLU A 119 -7.55 12.30 7.64
CA GLU A 119 -8.29 11.92 8.86
C GLU A 119 -7.54 12.37 10.13
N TYR A 120 -6.22 12.16 10.15
CA TYR A 120 -5.40 12.59 11.28
C TYR A 120 -5.26 14.10 11.37
N ALA A 121 -5.06 14.80 10.25
CA ALA A 121 -5.00 16.25 10.20
C ALA A 121 -6.30 16.89 10.70
N ASN A 122 -7.45 16.41 10.24
CA ASN A 122 -8.77 16.84 10.67
C ASN A 122 -9.00 16.60 12.18
N TYR A 123 -8.54 15.45 12.70
CA TYR A 123 -8.59 15.18 14.14
C TYR A 123 -7.78 16.21 14.94
N ILE A 124 -6.56 16.53 14.51
CA ILE A 124 -5.70 17.52 15.19
C ILE A 124 -6.32 18.91 15.14
N GLU A 125 -6.83 19.31 13.98
CA GLU A 125 -7.49 20.62 13.81
C GLU A 125 -8.72 20.75 14.72
N ASN A 126 -9.60 19.78 14.71
CA ASN A 126 -10.79 19.74 15.56
C ASN A 126 -10.41 19.81 17.04
N LYS A 127 -9.40 19.07 17.46
CA LYS A 127 -8.91 19.09 18.83
C LYS A 127 -8.36 20.47 19.24
N ASN A 128 -7.61 21.11 18.36
CA ASN A 128 -7.07 22.45 18.60
C ASN A 128 -8.20 23.49 18.73
N ASN A 129 -9.18 23.45 17.82
CA ASN A 129 -10.35 24.33 17.85
C ASN A 129 -11.17 24.17 19.15
N MET A 130 -11.34 22.93 19.61
CA MET A 130 -12.01 22.64 20.87
C MET A 130 -11.22 23.16 22.09
N LEU A 131 -9.90 23.00 22.09
CA LEU A 131 -9.05 23.53 23.16
C LEU A 131 -9.06 25.05 23.20
N GLU A 132 -9.08 25.71 22.06
CA GLU A 132 -9.20 27.15 21.95
C GLU A 132 -10.57 27.64 22.48
N SER A 133 -11.65 26.98 22.07
CA SER A 133 -13.01 27.24 22.55
C SER A 133 -13.12 27.05 24.08
N TYR A 134 -12.47 26.03 24.64
CA TYR A 134 -12.38 25.81 26.07
C TYR A 134 -11.67 26.96 26.77
N ARG A 135 -10.55 27.45 26.26
CA ARG A 135 -9.78 28.57 26.83
C ARG A 135 -10.60 29.86 26.84
N ASN A 136 -11.32 30.10 25.77
CA ASN A 136 -12.09 31.34 25.56
C ASN A 136 -13.48 31.33 26.24
N SER A 137 -13.96 30.15 26.66
CA SER A 137 -15.28 30.04 27.30
C SER A 137 -15.24 30.47 28.77
N HIS A 138 -16.20 31.32 29.15
CA HIS A 138 -16.47 31.70 30.56
C HIS A 138 -17.58 30.81 31.18
N ASN A 139 -18.24 29.98 30.39
CA ASN A 139 -19.35 29.13 30.84
C ASN A 139 -18.82 27.75 31.27
N SER A 140 -19.06 27.37 32.52
CA SER A 140 -18.58 26.08 33.07
C SER A 140 -19.17 24.86 32.38
N VAL A 141 -20.43 24.93 31.93
CA VAL A 141 -21.08 23.82 31.18
C VAL A 141 -20.42 23.65 29.82
N MET A 142 -20.18 24.75 29.11
CA MET A 142 -19.49 24.71 27.81
C MET A 142 -18.07 24.21 27.95
N LYS A 143 -17.36 24.61 28.99
CA LYS A 143 -16.01 24.03 29.29
C LYS A 143 -16.06 22.52 29.46
N HIS A 144 -17.07 22.01 30.17
CA HIS A 144 -17.22 20.56 30.33
C HIS A 144 -17.49 19.87 29.00
N ILE A 145 -18.36 20.41 28.15
CA ILE A 145 -18.65 19.88 26.80
C ILE A 145 -17.37 19.83 25.97
N TYR A 146 -16.59 20.90 25.93
CA TYR A 146 -15.33 20.93 25.17
C TYR A 146 -14.31 19.91 25.68
N LEU A 147 -14.20 19.69 26.98
CA LEU A 147 -13.33 18.70 27.57
C LEU A 147 -13.74 17.26 27.20
N VAL A 148 -15.05 16.99 27.18
CA VAL A 148 -15.57 15.68 26.79
C VAL A 148 -15.32 15.43 25.31
N SER A 149 -15.59 16.42 24.47
CA SER A 149 -15.35 16.32 23.02
C SER A 149 -13.85 16.20 22.67
N ALA A 150 -12.98 16.87 23.44
CA ALA A 150 -11.52 16.74 23.26
C ALA A 150 -10.97 15.35 23.62
N LYS A 151 -11.79 14.47 24.23
CA LYS A 151 -11.46 13.06 24.48
C LYS A 151 -11.82 12.13 23.32
N GLU A 152 -12.20 12.66 22.18
CA GLU A 152 -12.39 11.86 20.98
C GLU A 152 -11.16 10.98 20.72
N LYS A 153 -11.43 9.76 20.31
CA LYS A 153 -10.36 8.78 20.09
C LYS A 153 -9.53 9.19 18.88
N ILE A 154 -8.22 9.16 19.05
CA ILE A 154 -7.28 9.30 17.92
C ILE A 154 -7.63 8.24 16.87
N PRO A 155 -7.77 8.62 15.59
CA PRO A 155 -7.90 7.65 14.51
C PRO A 155 -6.79 6.61 14.61
N LYS A 156 -7.15 5.33 14.56
CA LYS A 156 -6.20 4.23 14.65
C LYS A 156 -6.28 3.39 13.40
N HIS A 157 -5.15 3.25 12.76
CA HIS A 157 -4.96 2.37 11.62
C HIS A 157 -3.96 1.29 12.00
N ASN A 158 -4.18 0.06 11.53
CA ASN A 158 -3.28 -1.06 11.77
C ASN A 158 -2.60 -1.42 10.45
N LEU A 159 -1.28 -1.53 10.48
CA LEU A 159 -0.47 -2.02 9.37
C LEU A 159 -0.02 -3.45 9.67
N TYR A 160 -0.30 -4.37 8.76
CA TYR A 160 0.15 -5.76 8.82
C TYR A 160 1.06 -6.05 7.64
N ILE A 161 2.23 -6.60 7.90
CA ILE A 161 3.22 -6.91 6.86
C ILE A 161 3.47 -8.41 6.83
N PHE A 162 3.30 -9.03 5.66
CA PHE A 162 3.50 -10.46 5.45
C PHE A 162 4.47 -10.73 4.31
N GLY A 163 5.44 -11.60 4.57
CA GLY A 163 6.31 -12.16 3.54
C GLY A 163 7.13 -11.13 2.77
N HIS A 164 7.23 -9.91 3.28
CA HIS A 164 8.04 -8.85 2.69
C HIS A 164 9.34 -8.69 3.49
N SER A 165 10.47 -8.66 2.78
CA SER A 165 11.79 -8.51 3.40
C SER A 165 12.04 -7.11 3.97
N LEU A 166 11.20 -6.14 3.66
CA LEU A 166 11.41 -4.70 3.91
C LEU A 166 12.73 -4.21 3.32
N ASP A 167 13.09 -4.80 2.16
CA ASP A 167 14.32 -4.48 1.46
C ASP A 167 14.30 -3.05 0.92
N ILE A 168 15.48 -2.49 0.76
CA ILE A 168 15.71 -1.14 0.23
C ILE A 168 15.13 -0.95 -1.18
N THR A 169 14.95 -2.05 -1.92
CA THR A 169 14.44 -2.03 -3.29
C THR A 169 13.01 -1.46 -3.45
N ASP A 170 12.23 -1.47 -2.38
CA ASP A 170 10.88 -0.94 -2.35
C ASP A 170 10.73 0.22 -1.34
N ARG A 171 11.87 0.83 -0.98
CA ARG A 171 11.96 1.88 0.03
C ARG A 171 11.07 3.08 -0.25
N ASP A 172 10.91 3.46 -1.51
CA ASP A 172 10.08 4.59 -1.93
C ASP A 172 8.60 4.41 -1.54
N VAL A 173 8.11 3.17 -1.56
CA VAL A 173 6.76 2.84 -1.13
C VAL A 173 6.69 2.64 0.38
N LEU A 174 7.62 1.86 0.93
CA LEU A 174 7.61 1.50 2.35
C LEU A 174 7.70 2.73 3.27
N ARG A 175 8.45 3.75 2.87
CA ARG A 175 8.58 5.01 3.62
C ARG A 175 7.28 5.79 3.80
N LEU A 176 6.27 5.49 2.99
CA LEU A 176 4.97 6.13 3.10
C LEU A 176 4.10 5.50 4.21
N PHE A 177 4.44 4.28 4.62
CA PHE A 177 3.69 3.52 5.63
C PHE A 177 4.39 3.43 6.98
N ILE A 178 5.70 3.67 7.02
CA ILE A 178 6.56 3.55 8.21
C ILE A 178 7.23 4.89 8.52
#